data_cda1162611c56c4c30cc374b8449549f
#
_entry.id   cda1162611c56c4c30cc374b8449549f
#
_cell.length_a   1.000
_cell.length_b   1.000
_cell.length_c   1.000
_cell.angle_alpha   90.00
_cell.angle_beta   90.00
_cell.angle_gamma   90.00
#
_symmetry.space_group_name_H-M   'P 1'
#
loop_
_entity.id
_entity.type
_entity.pdbx_description
1 polymer ?
#
loop_
_entity_poly.entity_id
_entity_poly.type
_entity_poly.pdbx_seq_one_letter_code
_entity_poly.pdbx_strand_id
1 'polypeptide(L)'
;RLFYFTTLGWMMWNWLASGLATGATLLLYDGSPFHPGPAVLFDYAEKERMTHFGTSAKYIDAVKKAGLTPCMTHDLSSLRAMMSTGSPLVAESFDFVYRSIASDLHLASISGGTDIVSCFVLGDPTRPVRRGEIQGPGLGLSVEVWTEDAKKAPTGEKGELVCTKPFTAMPLQFWNDPGDVKYKSAYFERFGFVGAPEAQLPGPVDQRRVLWLAVGSETAA
;
A
#
# COMPACT_ATOMS: atom_id res chain seq x y z
N ARG A 1 -13.73 -12.13 -4.32
CA ARG A 1 -13.40 -12.75 -3.02
C ARG A 1 -12.07 -12.19 -2.56
N LEU A 2 -12.17 -11.22 -1.65
CA LEU A 2 -11.06 -10.37 -1.20
C LEU A 2 -10.55 -10.86 0.17
N PHE A 3 -9.26 -11.09 0.24
CA PHE A 3 -8.55 -11.45 1.47
C PHE A 3 -7.39 -10.50 1.72
N TYR A 4 -7.20 -10.12 2.98
CA TYR A 4 -5.98 -9.49 3.46
C TYR A 4 -5.58 -10.09 4.80
N PHE A 5 -4.36 -10.64 4.89
CA PHE A 5 -3.84 -11.10 6.18
C PHE A 5 -3.47 -9.91 7.04
N THR A 6 -4.29 -9.62 8.04
CA THR A 6 -4.16 -8.44 8.89
C THR A 6 -4.81 -8.67 10.25
N THR A 7 -4.57 -7.79 11.19
CA THR A 7 -5.26 -7.72 12.48
C THR A 7 -6.12 -6.47 12.54
N LEU A 8 -7.02 -6.40 13.52
CA LEU A 8 -7.93 -5.25 13.72
C LEU A 8 -7.19 -3.92 13.98
N GLY A 9 -5.96 -3.99 14.51
CA GLY A 9 -5.15 -2.82 14.82
C GLY A 9 -4.36 -2.23 13.64
N TRP A 10 -4.44 -2.82 12.45
CA TRP A 10 -3.71 -2.37 11.27
C TRP A 10 -4.65 -1.74 10.24
N MET A 11 -4.13 -0.79 9.47
CA MET A 11 -4.87 -0.11 8.41
C MET A 11 -5.53 -1.09 7.42
N MET A 12 -4.86 -2.18 7.09
CA MET A 12 -5.36 -3.17 6.13
C MET A 12 -6.68 -3.81 6.56
N TRP A 13 -7.01 -3.83 7.85
CA TRP A 13 -8.34 -4.22 8.31
C TRP A 13 -9.42 -3.23 7.87
N ASN A 14 -9.19 -1.93 8.07
CA ASN A 14 -10.12 -0.90 7.65
C ASN A 14 -10.32 -0.91 6.13
N TRP A 15 -9.23 -1.10 5.39
CA TRP A 15 -9.28 -1.22 3.93
C TRP A 15 -10.02 -2.49 3.49
N LEU A 16 -9.75 -3.64 4.12
CA LEU A 16 -10.48 -4.88 3.86
C LEU A 16 -11.98 -4.71 4.12
N ALA A 17 -12.35 -4.12 5.28
CA ALA A 17 -13.74 -3.87 5.63
C ALA A 17 -14.45 -2.95 4.63
N SER A 18 -13.77 -1.91 4.14
CA SER A 18 -14.31 -1.01 3.11
C SER A 18 -14.56 -1.70 1.76
N GLY A 19 -13.94 -2.85 1.52
CA GLY A 19 -14.21 -3.70 0.36
C GLY A 19 -15.67 -4.14 0.24
N LEU A 20 -16.44 -4.15 1.34
CA LEU A 20 -17.89 -4.41 1.30
C LEU A 20 -18.64 -3.40 0.44
N ALA A 21 -18.18 -2.16 0.36
CA ALA A 21 -18.79 -1.13 -0.47
C ALA A 21 -18.72 -1.43 -1.97
N THR A 22 -17.81 -2.31 -2.38
CA THR A 22 -17.68 -2.75 -3.79
C THR A 22 -18.50 -4.00 -4.11
N GLY A 23 -19.24 -4.54 -3.12
CA GLY A 23 -19.94 -5.82 -3.23
C GLY A 23 -19.04 -7.06 -3.13
N ALA A 24 -17.78 -6.89 -2.72
CA ALA A 24 -16.85 -7.99 -2.55
C ALA A 24 -17.25 -8.91 -1.39
N THR A 25 -17.04 -10.21 -1.55
CA THR A 25 -17.05 -11.15 -0.42
C THR A 25 -15.72 -11.02 0.30
N LEU A 26 -15.74 -10.66 1.59
CA LEU A 26 -14.54 -10.63 2.41
C LEU A 26 -14.24 -12.01 2.96
N LEU A 27 -13.00 -12.42 2.88
CA LEU A 27 -12.48 -13.64 3.46
C LEU A 27 -11.73 -13.28 4.75
N LEU A 28 -12.17 -13.85 5.87
CA LEU A 28 -11.60 -13.58 7.18
C LEU A 28 -10.83 -14.81 7.66
N TYR A 29 -9.69 -14.59 8.27
CA TYR A 29 -8.85 -15.64 8.80
C TYR A 29 -8.40 -15.27 10.22
N ASP A 30 -8.71 -16.15 11.17
CA ASP A 30 -8.28 -16.04 12.55
C ASP A 30 -7.30 -17.17 12.87
N GLY A 31 -6.03 -16.84 12.89
CA GLY A 31 -4.97 -17.80 13.13
C GLY A 31 -3.59 -17.36 12.66
N SER A 32 -2.60 -18.22 12.93
CA SER A 32 -1.24 -18.02 12.42
C SER A 32 -1.16 -18.36 10.92
N PRO A 33 -0.48 -17.54 10.11
CA PRO A 33 -0.30 -17.83 8.67
C PRO A 33 0.66 -18.99 8.39
N PHE A 34 1.22 -19.60 9.47
CA PHE A 34 2.19 -20.69 9.40
C PHE A 34 1.78 -21.92 10.23
N HIS A 35 0.59 -21.96 10.80
CA HIS A 35 0.09 -23.12 11.55
C HIS A 35 -1.18 -23.66 10.90
N PRO A 36 -1.28 -24.99 10.67
CA PRO A 36 -0.36 -26.08 11.02
C PRO A 36 0.87 -26.19 10.12
N GLY A 37 0.94 -25.42 9.05
CA GLY A 37 2.05 -25.42 8.12
C GLY A 37 2.11 -24.16 7.28
N PRO A 38 3.21 -23.90 6.58
CA PRO A 38 3.41 -22.68 5.82
C PRO A 38 2.53 -22.56 4.56
N ALA A 39 1.81 -23.62 4.17
CA ALA A 39 0.90 -23.64 3.04
C ALA A 39 -0.54 -23.21 3.42
N VAL A 40 -0.87 -23.09 4.70
CA VAL A 40 -2.24 -22.91 5.20
C VAL A 40 -3.04 -21.79 4.53
N LEU A 41 -2.40 -20.68 4.16
CA LEU A 41 -3.09 -19.61 3.45
C LEU A 41 -3.32 -19.93 1.97
N PHE A 42 -2.54 -20.83 1.38
CA PHE A 42 -2.78 -21.34 0.02
C PHE A 42 -3.88 -22.39 0.02
N ASP A 43 -3.95 -23.28 1.03
CA ASP A 43 -5.08 -24.17 1.26
C ASP A 43 -6.39 -23.35 1.36
N TYR A 44 -6.34 -22.24 2.10
CA TYR A 44 -7.46 -21.33 2.24
C TYR A 44 -7.81 -20.62 0.92
N ALA A 45 -6.80 -20.17 0.18
CA ALA A 45 -6.99 -19.53 -1.12
C ALA A 45 -7.67 -20.44 -2.15
N GLU A 46 -7.23 -21.69 -2.24
CA GLU A 46 -7.84 -22.72 -3.09
C GLU A 46 -9.29 -23.01 -2.67
N LYS A 47 -9.49 -23.38 -1.40
CA LYS A 47 -10.80 -23.73 -0.85
C LYS A 47 -11.84 -22.64 -1.06
N GLU A 48 -11.48 -21.40 -0.78
CA GLU A 48 -12.36 -20.25 -0.88
C GLU A 48 -12.35 -19.59 -2.27
N ARG A 49 -11.61 -20.13 -3.22
CA ARG A 49 -11.45 -19.56 -4.57
C ARG A 49 -11.15 -18.06 -4.51
N MET A 50 -10.12 -17.73 -3.76
CA MET A 50 -9.67 -16.37 -3.51
C MET A 50 -9.30 -15.67 -4.83
N THR A 51 -9.76 -14.43 -5.02
CA THR A 51 -9.42 -13.64 -6.22
C THR A 51 -8.36 -12.59 -5.95
N HIS A 52 -8.32 -12.07 -4.72
CA HIS A 52 -7.38 -11.03 -4.29
C HIS A 52 -6.75 -11.45 -2.98
N PHE A 53 -5.44 -11.59 -2.97
CA PHE A 53 -4.67 -12.06 -1.82
C PHE A 53 -3.73 -10.95 -1.33
N GLY A 54 -4.12 -10.29 -0.25
CA GLY A 54 -3.28 -9.29 0.43
C GLY A 54 -2.44 -9.90 1.54
N THR A 55 -1.17 -9.52 1.58
CA THR A 55 -0.21 -10.01 2.58
C THR A 55 0.94 -9.02 2.79
N SER A 56 2.03 -9.46 3.41
CA SER A 56 3.25 -8.67 3.60
C SER A 56 4.42 -9.24 2.79
N ALA A 57 5.41 -8.39 2.50
CA ALA A 57 6.67 -8.83 1.90
C ALA A 57 7.37 -9.90 2.75
N LYS A 58 7.27 -9.80 4.10
CA LYS A 58 7.80 -10.80 5.03
C LYS A 58 7.15 -12.17 4.88
N TYR A 59 5.84 -12.22 4.63
CA TYR A 59 5.15 -13.49 4.39
C TYR A 59 5.64 -14.14 3.09
N ILE A 60 5.73 -13.38 2.01
CA ILE A 60 6.24 -13.87 0.72
C ILE A 60 7.67 -14.41 0.87
N ASP A 61 8.53 -13.70 1.60
CA ASP A 61 9.90 -14.14 1.87
C ASP A 61 9.94 -15.42 2.71
N ALA A 62 9.07 -15.55 3.71
CA ALA A 62 8.97 -16.75 4.52
C ALA A 62 8.50 -17.97 3.72
N VAL A 63 7.51 -17.80 2.84
CA VAL A 63 7.04 -18.85 1.91
C VAL A 63 8.17 -19.29 0.97
N LYS A 64 8.93 -18.33 0.43
CA LYS A 64 10.11 -18.57 -0.40
C LYS A 64 11.17 -19.37 0.36
N LYS A 65 11.50 -18.96 1.60
CA LYS A 65 12.46 -19.67 2.46
C LYS A 65 12.03 -21.08 2.85
N ALA A 66 10.72 -21.30 2.99
CA ALA A 66 10.17 -22.62 3.24
C ALA A 66 10.19 -23.53 2.00
N GLY A 67 10.64 -23.04 0.86
CA GLY A 67 10.74 -23.82 -0.38
C GLY A 67 9.40 -24.20 -1.01
N LEU A 68 8.32 -23.50 -0.67
CA LEU A 68 7.00 -23.81 -1.23
C LEU A 68 6.91 -23.42 -2.69
N THR A 69 6.13 -24.22 -3.42
CA THR A 69 5.77 -23.97 -4.82
C THR A 69 4.25 -24.12 -4.98
N PRO A 70 3.46 -23.15 -4.46
CA PRO A 70 2.00 -23.27 -4.40
C PRO A 70 1.34 -23.57 -5.75
N CYS A 71 1.86 -23.03 -6.87
CA CYS A 71 1.34 -23.32 -8.21
C CYS A 71 1.39 -24.80 -8.62
N MET A 72 2.20 -25.62 -7.92
CA MET A 72 2.31 -27.05 -8.18
C MET A 72 1.44 -27.92 -7.27
N THR A 73 0.95 -27.33 -6.18
CA THR A 73 0.27 -28.07 -5.10
C THR A 73 -1.17 -27.62 -4.86
N HIS A 74 -1.57 -26.44 -5.39
CA HIS A 74 -2.87 -25.83 -5.16
C HIS A 74 -3.48 -25.33 -6.48
N ASP A 75 -4.80 -25.39 -6.59
CA ASP A 75 -5.54 -24.72 -7.66
C ASP A 75 -5.73 -23.24 -7.32
N LEU A 76 -4.82 -22.40 -7.79
CA LEU A 76 -4.86 -20.95 -7.65
C LEU A 76 -5.42 -20.25 -8.90
N SER A 77 -6.12 -20.94 -9.77
CA SER A 77 -6.65 -20.40 -11.04
C SER A 77 -7.66 -19.26 -10.86
N SER A 78 -8.26 -19.13 -9.67
CA SER A 78 -9.13 -18.01 -9.32
C SER A 78 -8.36 -16.73 -8.94
N LEU A 79 -7.08 -16.84 -8.60
CA LEU A 79 -6.27 -15.72 -8.12
C LEU A 79 -5.94 -14.76 -9.26
N ARG A 80 -6.30 -13.49 -9.11
CA ARG A 80 -6.11 -12.42 -10.10
C ARG A 80 -5.12 -11.36 -9.65
N ALA A 81 -5.05 -11.12 -8.33
CA ALA A 81 -4.16 -10.11 -7.78
C ALA A 81 -3.56 -10.58 -6.46
N MET A 82 -2.30 -10.21 -6.25
CA MET A 82 -1.61 -10.34 -4.98
C MET A 82 -1.05 -8.98 -4.56
N MET A 83 -1.31 -8.59 -3.32
CA MET A 83 -0.90 -7.29 -2.79
C MET A 83 0.08 -7.47 -1.64
N SER A 84 1.16 -6.72 -1.65
CA SER A 84 2.22 -6.77 -0.63
C SER A 84 2.45 -5.40 -0.02
N THR A 85 2.45 -5.34 1.32
CA THR A 85 2.72 -4.11 2.08
C THR A 85 3.51 -4.39 3.37
N GLY A 86 3.76 -3.33 4.16
CA GLY A 86 4.47 -3.39 5.44
C GLY A 86 5.98 -3.31 5.34
N SER A 87 6.54 -3.56 4.17
CA SER A 87 7.93 -3.29 3.78
C SER A 87 8.05 -3.39 2.26
N PRO A 88 9.12 -2.85 1.65
CA PRO A 88 9.37 -2.98 0.22
C PRO A 88 9.40 -4.45 -0.22
N LEU A 89 8.76 -4.74 -1.34
CA LEU A 89 8.86 -6.05 -1.97
C LEU A 89 10.10 -6.07 -2.85
N VAL A 90 11.11 -6.82 -2.44
CA VAL A 90 12.37 -6.91 -3.18
C VAL A 90 12.18 -7.63 -4.52
N ALA A 91 13.02 -7.30 -5.48
CA ALA A 91 12.94 -7.79 -6.86
C ALA A 91 12.88 -9.34 -6.96
N GLU A 92 13.65 -10.04 -6.15
CA GLU A 92 13.69 -11.52 -6.10
C GLU A 92 12.37 -12.12 -5.62
N SER A 93 11.56 -11.37 -4.88
CA SER A 93 10.25 -11.81 -4.43
C SER A 93 9.19 -11.68 -5.54
N PHE A 94 9.34 -10.72 -6.48
CA PHE A 94 8.56 -10.71 -7.72
C PHE A 94 8.82 -11.97 -8.55
N ASP A 95 10.11 -12.31 -8.76
CA ASP A 95 10.49 -13.51 -9.49
C ASP A 95 9.91 -14.77 -8.85
N PHE A 96 9.94 -14.85 -7.53
CA PHE A 96 9.37 -15.96 -6.78
C PHE A 96 7.87 -16.07 -6.97
N VAL A 97 7.13 -14.98 -6.84
CA VAL A 97 5.67 -14.98 -6.98
C VAL A 97 5.27 -15.48 -8.36
N TYR A 98 5.85 -14.95 -9.42
CA TYR A 98 5.51 -15.34 -10.79
C TYR A 98 5.94 -16.76 -11.15
N ARG A 99 7.03 -17.25 -10.58
CA ARG A 99 7.51 -18.61 -10.82
C ARG A 99 6.78 -19.66 -9.99
N SER A 100 6.46 -19.35 -8.73
CA SER A 100 6.10 -20.35 -7.74
C SER A 100 4.68 -20.23 -7.18
N ILE A 101 4.01 -19.07 -7.34
CA ILE A 101 2.65 -18.87 -6.86
C ILE A 101 1.67 -18.83 -8.04
N ALA A 102 1.79 -17.85 -8.93
CA ALA A 102 0.96 -17.78 -10.13
C ALA A 102 1.66 -16.90 -11.19
N SER A 103 1.73 -17.39 -12.43
CA SER A 103 2.41 -16.70 -13.54
C SER A 103 1.57 -15.59 -14.18
N ASP A 104 0.25 -15.63 -14.00
CA ASP A 104 -0.68 -14.66 -14.57
C ASP A 104 -1.53 -14.04 -13.44
N LEU A 105 -0.92 -13.09 -12.72
CA LEU A 105 -1.60 -12.29 -11.72
C LEU A 105 -1.04 -10.85 -11.67
N HIS A 106 -1.85 -9.94 -11.19
CA HIS A 106 -1.41 -8.58 -10.91
C HIS A 106 -0.72 -8.52 -9.54
N LEU A 107 0.61 -8.48 -9.52
CA LEU A 107 1.38 -8.33 -8.29
C LEU A 107 1.60 -6.85 -7.99
N ALA A 108 1.00 -6.38 -6.90
CA ALA A 108 1.08 -5.00 -6.45
C ALA A 108 1.90 -4.89 -5.15
N SER A 109 3.06 -4.26 -5.22
CA SER A 109 3.67 -3.68 -4.03
C SER A 109 2.97 -2.36 -3.73
N ILE A 110 2.58 -2.13 -2.48
CA ILE A 110 1.80 -0.96 -2.09
C ILE A 110 2.42 -0.27 -0.89
N SER A 111 2.32 1.05 -0.84
CA SER A 111 2.79 1.86 0.28
C SER A 111 1.77 2.95 0.61
N GLY A 112 1.43 3.04 1.90
CA GLY A 112 0.43 3.98 2.40
C GLY A 112 0.51 4.13 3.91
N GLY A 113 -0.49 4.74 4.51
CA GLY A 113 -0.53 5.04 5.94
C GLY A 113 -1.86 4.70 6.58
N THR A 114 -1.79 4.38 7.88
CA THR A 114 -2.99 4.13 8.70
C THR A 114 -3.85 5.38 8.82
N ASP A 115 -3.23 6.52 8.85
CA ASP A 115 -3.85 7.84 9.01
C ASP A 115 -4.70 8.26 7.81
N ILE A 116 -4.35 7.78 6.60
CA ILE A 116 -5.13 8.07 5.39
C ILE A 116 -6.08 6.93 4.99
N VAL A 117 -5.98 5.77 5.63
CA VAL A 117 -6.72 4.53 5.26
C VAL A 117 -6.63 4.24 3.76
N SER A 118 -5.48 4.50 3.18
CA SER A 118 -5.24 4.43 1.73
C SER A 118 -3.76 4.20 1.43
N CYS A 119 -3.45 4.08 0.15
CA CYS A 119 -2.07 3.96 -0.34
C CYS A 119 -1.72 5.17 -1.20
N PHE A 120 -0.59 5.80 -0.91
CA PHE A 120 -0.05 6.88 -1.76
C PHE A 120 0.39 6.35 -3.11
N VAL A 121 1.01 5.17 -3.10
CA VAL A 121 1.45 4.45 -4.31
C VAL A 121 1.02 3.00 -4.23
N LEU A 122 0.55 2.47 -5.33
CA LEU A 122 -0.07 1.15 -5.39
C LEU A 122 -0.02 0.53 -6.80
N GLY A 123 -0.63 -0.64 -6.95
CA GLY A 123 -0.77 -1.31 -8.24
C GLY A 123 -1.74 -0.60 -9.16
N ASP A 124 -1.45 -0.64 -10.45
CA ASP A 124 -2.28 -0.11 -11.53
C ASP A 124 -2.55 -1.24 -12.55
N PRO A 125 -3.78 -1.79 -12.61
CA PRO A 125 -4.08 -2.91 -13.50
C PRO A 125 -4.01 -2.55 -14.98
N THR A 126 -3.90 -1.27 -15.33
CA THR A 126 -3.76 -0.80 -16.72
C THR A 126 -2.30 -0.74 -17.19
N ARG A 127 -1.35 -0.97 -16.29
CA ARG A 127 0.08 -0.88 -16.55
C ARG A 127 0.78 -2.22 -16.31
N PRO A 128 1.91 -2.47 -17.00
CA PRO A 128 2.70 -3.65 -16.72
C PRO A 128 3.30 -3.60 -15.31
N VAL A 129 3.36 -4.75 -14.65
CA VAL A 129 4.12 -4.91 -13.41
C VAL A 129 5.61 -4.97 -13.77
N ARG A 130 6.40 -4.12 -13.15
CA ARG A 130 7.85 -4.13 -13.28
C ARG A 130 8.50 -4.66 -12.02
N ARG A 131 9.49 -5.50 -12.20
CA ARG A 131 10.23 -6.16 -11.13
C ARG A 131 10.87 -5.14 -10.18
N GLY A 132 10.48 -5.16 -8.90
CA GLY A 132 11.01 -4.27 -7.87
C GLY A 132 10.41 -2.86 -7.83
N GLU A 133 9.38 -2.58 -8.66
CA GLU A 133 8.76 -1.26 -8.72
C GLU A 133 7.34 -1.26 -8.16
N ILE A 134 6.88 -0.10 -7.68
CA ILE A 134 5.47 0.21 -7.44
C ILE A 134 4.95 0.92 -8.68
N GLN A 135 3.78 0.52 -9.19
CA GLN A 135 3.32 0.93 -10.52
C GLN A 135 2.91 2.40 -10.64
N GLY A 136 2.40 3.01 -9.57
CA GLY A 136 2.02 4.41 -9.67
C GLY A 136 1.29 4.97 -8.45
N PRO A 137 0.94 6.26 -8.49
CA PRO A 137 0.19 6.92 -7.45
C PRO A 137 -1.24 6.39 -7.35
N GLY A 138 -1.80 6.45 -6.15
CA GLY A 138 -3.22 6.17 -5.91
C GLY A 138 -4.13 7.14 -6.66
N LEU A 139 -5.33 6.68 -7.00
CA LEU A 139 -6.31 7.51 -7.72
C LEU A 139 -6.67 8.76 -6.92
N GLY A 140 -6.59 9.92 -7.57
CA GLY A 140 -6.85 11.22 -6.96
C GLY A 140 -5.73 11.78 -6.09
N LEU A 141 -4.58 11.11 -6.04
CA LEU A 141 -3.41 11.52 -5.28
C LEU A 141 -2.35 12.14 -6.19
N SER A 142 -1.86 13.32 -5.82
CA SER A 142 -0.77 14.00 -6.51
C SER A 142 0.55 13.71 -5.79
N VAL A 143 1.15 12.57 -6.11
CA VAL A 143 2.34 12.06 -5.44
C VAL A 143 3.59 12.39 -6.25
N GLU A 144 4.62 12.88 -5.57
CA GLU A 144 5.92 13.19 -6.14
C GLU A 144 7.04 12.71 -5.20
N VAL A 145 8.24 12.60 -5.73
CA VAL A 145 9.46 12.38 -4.95
C VAL A 145 10.22 13.69 -4.88
N TRP A 146 10.57 14.14 -3.66
CA TRP A 146 11.25 15.40 -3.44
C TRP A 146 12.59 15.22 -2.76
N THR A 147 13.54 16.06 -3.15
CA THR A 147 14.84 16.20 -2.48
C THR A 147 14.69 16.93 -1.15
N GLU A 148 15.74 16.93 -0.32
CA GLU A 148 15.76 17.66 0.95
C GLU A 148 15.58 19.19 0.77
N ASP A 149 15.94 19.72 -0.40
CA ASP A 149 15.75 21.14 -0.76
C ASP A 149 14.31 21.47 -1.19
N ALA A 150 13.34 20.63 -0.92
CA ALA A 150 11.94 20.80 -1.31
C ALA A 150 11.74 20.97 -2.84
N LYS A 151 12.51 20.26 -3.64
CA LYS A 151 12.39 20.25 -5.09
C LYS A 151 12.04 18.83 -5.57
N LYS A 152 11.33 18.74 -6.68
CA LYS A 152 11.07 17.46 -7.33
C LYS A 152 12.39 16.77 -7.68
N ALA A 153 12.57 15.56 -7.21
CA ALA A 153 13.76 14.77 -7.51
C ALA A 153 13.80 14.39 -8.99
N PRO A 154 14.96 14.45 -9.63
CA PRO A 154 15.17 13.88 -10.96
C PRO A 154 14.84 12.39 -10.98
N THR A 155 14.42 11.88 -12.14
CA THR A 155 14.17 10.44 -12.31
C THR A 155 15.42 9.62 -12.00
N GLY A 156 15.27 8.61 -11.14
CA GLY A 156 16.37 7.74 -10.71
C GLY A 156 17.10 8.22 -9.45
N GLU A 157 16.75 9.40 -8.93
CA GLU A 157 17.29 9.88 -7.66
C GLU A 157 16.35 9.55 -6.49
N LYS A 158 16.95 9.26 -5.33
CA LYS A 158 16.21 9.00 -4.09
C LYS A 158 15.71 10.30 -3.48
N GLY A 159 14.55 10.22 -2.84
CA GLY A 159 13.98 11.34 -2.13
C GLY A 159 12.79 10.91 -1.27
N GLU A 160 12.10 11.89 -0.72
CA GLU A 160 10.92 11.70 0.11
C GLU A 160 9.66 11.64 -0.76
N LEU A 161 8.77 10.71 -0.44
CA LEU A 161 7.46 10.60 -1.09
C LEU A 161 6.53 11.67 -0.50
N VAL A 162 6.05 12.56 -1.35
CA VAL A 162 5.25 13.73 -0.95
C VAL A 162 3.93 13.74 -1.72
N CYS A 163 2.81 13.93 -1.01
CA CYS A 163 1.52 14.22 -1.64
C CYS A 163 1.33 15.73 -1.70
N THR A 164 1.34 16.28 -2.92
CA THR A 164 1.43 17.72 -3.17
C THR A 164 0.07 18.45 -3.28
N LYS A 165 -1.04 17.70 -3.20
CA LYS A 165 -2.40 18.27 -3.26
C LYS A 165 -3.31 17.60 -2.24
N PRO A 166 -4.35 18.31 -1.75
CA PRO A 166 -5.38 17.70 -0.93
C PRO A 166 -6.07 16.53 -1.65
N PHE A 167 -6.48 15.54 -0.87
CA PHE A 167 -7.19 14.35 -1.37
C PHE A 167 -8.28 13.92 -0.36
N THR A 168 -9.22 13.10 -0.80
CA THR A 168 -10.45 12.79 -0.05
C THR A 168 -10.22 12.04 1.26
N ALA A 169 -9.18 11.24 1.36
CA ALA A 169 -8.85 10.46 2.56
C ALA A 169 -7.81 11.17 3.48
N MET A 170 -7.55 12.45 3.24
CA MET A 170 -6.63 13.23 4.07
C MET A 170 -7.18 13.36 5.49
N PRO A 171 -6.36 13.15 6.54
CA PRO A 171 -6.77 13.41 7.91
C PRO A 171 -7.22 14.86 8.10
N LEU A 172 -8.25 15.07 8.89
CA LEU A 172 -8.78 16.42 9.18
C LEU A 172 -8.07 17.06 10.36
N GLN A 173 -7.75 16.24 11.39
CA GLN A 173 -7.11 16.67 12.63
C GLN A 173 -6.61 15.44 13.40
N PHE A 174 -5.77 15.65 14.40
CA PHE A 174 -5.45 14.61 15.36
C PHE A 174 -6.36 14.70 16.59
N TRP A 175 -6.64 13.54 17.17
CA TRP A 175 -7.38 13.48 18.42
C TRP A 175 -6.59 14.17 19.55
N ASN A 176 -7.25 15.00 20.34
CA ASN A 176 -6.64 15.71 21.47
C ASN A 176 -5.43 16.58 21.10
N ASP A 177 -5.53 17.31 19.98
CA ASP A 177 -4.49 18.20 19.47
C ASP A 177 -5.02 19.66 19.36
N PRO A 178 -5.12 20.38 20.48
CA PRO A 178 -5.61 21.75 20.48
C PRO A 178 -4.79 22.68 19.55
N GLY A 179 -5.45 23.34 18.61
CA GLY A 179 -4.82 24.23 17.64
C GLY A 179 -4.07 23.51 16.52
N ASP A 180 -4.25 22.19 16.40
CA ASP A 180 -3.64 21.33 15.35
C ASP A 180 -2.10 21.39 15.33
N VAL A 181 -1.47 21.54 16.47
CA VAL A 181 0.00 21.72 16.57
C VAL A 181 0.72 20.46 16.10
N LYS A 182 0.33 19.29 16.61
CA LYS A 182 0.94 18.02 16.22
C LYS A 182 0.62 17.66 14.77
N TYR A 183 -0.63 17.90 14.35
CA TYR A 183 -1.09 17.66 12.99
C TYR A 183 -0.28 18.48 11.97
N LYS A 184 -0.11 19.78 12.24
CA LYS A 184 0.69 20.66 11.38
C LYS A 184 2.15 20.25 11.34
N SER A 185 2.73 19.93 12.49
CA SER A 185 4.12 19.51 12.58
C SER A 185 4.36 18.19 11.84
N ALA A 186 3.45 17.21 11.98
CA ALA A 186 3.60 15.92 11.33
C ALA A 186 3.55 15.99 9.79
N TYR A 187 2.71 16.86 9.22
CA TYR A 187 2.42 16.80 7.80
C TYR A 187 2.88 18.01 6.98
N PHE A 188 3.16 19.16 7.60
CA PHE A 188 3.33 20.40 6.84
C PHE A 188 4.59 21.20 7.15
N GLU A 189 5.34 20.88 8.20
CA GLU A 189 6.47 21.71 8.61
C GLU A 189 7.79 21.36 7.92
N ARG A 190 8.02 20.11 7.54
CA ARG A 190 9.32 19.66 7.03
C ARG A 190 9.75 20.37 5.74
N PHE A 191 8.87 20.49 4.76
CA PHE A 191 9.15 21.15 3.49
C PHE A 191 8.60 22.59 3.41
N GLY A 192 8.05 23.10 4.52
CA GLY A 192 7.38 24.37 4.51
C GLY A 192 6.10 24.36 3.66
N PHE A 193 5.52 25.52 3.45
CA PHE A 193 4.43 25.67 2.52
C PHE A 193 4.98 25.81 1.11
N VAL A 194 4.93 24.78 0.31
CA VAL A 194 5.09 24.95 -1.13
C VAL A 194 3.79 25.59 -1.60
N GLY A 195 3.82 26.92 -1.72
CA GLY A 195 2.65 27.71 -1.99
C GLY A 195 1.95 27.31 -3.27
N ALA A 196 0.69 26.94 -3.18
CA ALA A 196 -0.23 27.33 -4.23
C ALA A 196 -0.38 28.86 -4.16
N PRO A 197 -0.43 29.58 -5.29
CA PRO A 197 -0.66 31.01 -5.29
C PRO A 197 -1.95 31.32 -4.53
N GLU A 198 -1.95 32.43 -3.85
CA GLU A 198 -2.96 32.95 -2.90
C GLU A 198 -4.36 33.22 -3.48
N ALA A 199 -4.81 32.48 -4.47
CA ALA A 199 -6.06 32.68 -5.17
C ALA A 199 -7.12 31.62 -4.82
N GLN A 200 -8.01 32.02 -3.94
CA GLN A 200 -9.44 31.68 -3.90
C GLN A 200 -9.86 30.24 -3.62
N LEU A 201 -9.95 29.90 -2.34
CA LEU A 201 -10.96 28.94 -1.87
C LEU A 201 -11.66 29.53 -0.62
N PRO A 202 -13.00 29.54 -0.56
CA PRO A 202 -13.75 29.99 0.61
C PRO A 202 -13.83 28.88 1.65
N GLY A 203 -13.38 29.14 2.88
CA GLY A 203 -13.58 28.24 4.01
C GLY A 203 -12.47 28.30 5.06
N PRO A 204 -12.78 28.02 6.34
CA PRO A 204 -11.88 28.25 7.48
C PRO A 204 -10.74 27.23 7.64
N VAL A 205 -10.57 26.27 6.75
CA VAL A 205 -9.47 25.30 6.77
C VAL A 205 -8.63 25.47 5.52
N ASP A 206 -7.39 25.93 5.70
CA ASP A 206 -6.44 26.07 4.60
C ASP A 206 -5.97 24.69 4.12
N GLN A 207 -6.78 24.05 3.28
CA GLN A 207 -6.52 22.73 2.68
C GLN A 207 -5.46 22.77 1.56
N ARG A 208 -4.75 23.88 1.38
CA ARG A 208 -3.76 24.11 0.30
C ARG A 208 -2.36 23.65 0.65
N ARG A 209 -2.20 22.85 1.70
CA ARG A 209 -0.91 22.51 2.26
C ARG A 209 -0.41 21.17 1.73
N VAL A 210 0.88 21.08 1.51
CA VAL A 210 1.56 19.83 1.13
C VAL A 210 1.48 18.88 2.32
N LEU A 211 0.83 17.76 2.11
CA LEU A 211 0.88 16.63 3.06
C LEU A 211 2.19 15.90 2.83
N TRP A 212 3.04 15.88 3.85
CA TRP A 212 4.26 15.10 3.84
C TRP A 212 4.05 13.81 4.61
N LEU A 213 4.41 12.68 4.03
CA LEU A 213 4.50 11.41 4.71
C LEU A 213 5.89 10.82 4.46
N ALA A 214 6.64 10.59 5.55
CA ALA A 214 7.84 9.79 5.48
C ALA A 214 7.44 8.33 5.24
N VAL A 215 7.39 7.93 4.00
CA VAL A 215 7.58 6.53 3.67
C VAL A 215 9.09 6.34 3.69
N GLY A 216 9.58 5.53 4.63
CA GLY A 216 11.02 5.39 4.86
C GLY A 216 11.81 5.31 3.56
N SER A 217 12.95 5.96 3.54
CA SER A 217 13.82 6.27 2.39
C SER A 217 14.25 5.10 1.49
N GLU A 218 13.76 3.89 1.73
CA GLU A 218 14.14 2.69 0.98
C GLU A 218 13.20 2.35 -0.18
N THR A 219 12.10 3.09 -0.37
CA THR A 219 11.03 2.68 -1.31
C THR A 219 10.88 3.54 -2.55
N ALA A 220 11.61 4.64 -2.65
CA ALA A 220 11.56 5.51 -3.82
C ALA A 220 12.88 5.46 -4.61
N ALA A 221 13.14 4.34 -5.26
CA ALA A 221 14.20 4.21 -6.25
C ALA A 221 13.61 3.75 -7.57
#